data_a63a93d427d6b33fb751cd5d5a4693c9
#
_entry.id   a63a93d427d6b33fb751cd5d5a4693c9
#
_cell.length_a   1.000
_cell.length_b   1.000
_cell.length_c   1.000
_cell.angle_alpha   90.00
_cell.angle_beta   90.00
_cell.angle_gamma   90.00
#
_symmetry.space_group_name_H-M   'P 1'
#
loop_
_entity.id
_entity.type
_entity.pdbx_description
1 polymer ?
#
loop_
_entity_poly.entity_id
_entity_poly.type
_entity_poly.pdbx_seq_one_letter_code
_entity_poly.pdbx_strand_id
1 'polypeptide(L)'
;MNVSQPTAPPPTWLPDWMLGVWALFAEHPFVLASLIVLGGGGFAVLARVFVLFWGLKVARRTATDLDEKLVRLGAFVAALFILYLSLMAAVQTLPFGERATTVLTQVVVSFLVLQLIRVGLQASHIGLAILSYARHRFPIVEERTIPVFDLVATVMIVAIAAYALLQIWNIDATAWLASAGVVGIAVGFAAKDTLANLFAGFFIIADTPYKVGDYVVLDTGERGEVTRVGIRSTRILTRDDIEIIVPNSQMANFKVVNESGGRSTKVRIRIKVGVAYGSDVDHVVAVLEDVAQVHESVCRDPAARARMRGFGDSSLDFELLCWVEHPSQRGLVSHELYMDIHKRLRSEGIEIPFPQRDVWMRRTPGLEGGEDAGKVSGPPG
;
A
#
# COMPACT_ATOMS: atom_id res chain seq x y z
N MET A 1 37.48 -42.64 59.76
CA MET A 1 37.35 -41.22 59.76
C MET A 1 36.46 -40.87 58.56
N ASN A 2 35.16 -40.76 58.81
CA ASN A 2 34.19 -40.31 57.83
C ASN A 2 34.25 -38.78 57.73
N VAL A 3 34.90 -38.29 56.72
CA VAL A 3 34.77 -36.84 56.35
C VAL A 3 33.43 -36.70 55.58
N SER A 4 32.38 -36.38 56.33
CA SER A 4 31.12 -35.95 55.75
C SER A 4 31.40 -34.71 54.91
N GLN A 5 31.31 -34.85 53.60
CA GLN A 5 31.34 -33.71 52.71
C GLN A 5 30.21 -32.75 53.08
N PRO A 6 30.44 -31.45 53.04
CA PRO A 6 29.39 -30.48 53.39
C PRO A 6 28.23 -30.64 52.39
N THR A 7 27.07 -30.96 52.97
CA THR A 7 25.80 -30.98 52.19
C THR A 7 25.60 -29.59 51.55
N ALA A 8 25.41 -29.55 50.23
CA ALA A 8 25.15 -28.31 49.54
C ALA A 8 23.98 -27.55 50.19
N PRO A 9 24.08 -26.26 50.45
CA PRO A 9 22.99 -25.49 51.04
C PRO A 9 21.73 -25.59 50.16
N PRO A 10 20.54 -25.60 50.74
CA PRO A 10 19.31 -25.66 49.97
C PRO A 10 19.23 -24.44 49.03
N PRO A 11 18.78 -24.64 47.79
CA PRO A 11 18.62 -23.52 46.85
C PRO A 11 17.67 -22.47 47.43
N THR A 12 18.01 -21.21 47.26
CA THR A 12 17.24 -20.07 47.80
C THR A 12 15.82 -19.93 47.26
N TRP A 13 15.49 -20.64 46.20
CA TRP A 13 14.15 -20.67 45.56
C TRP A 13 13.26 -21.81 46.12
N LEU A 14 13.80 -22.69 47.02
CA LEU A 14 13.05 -23.85 47.55
C LEU A 14 12.05 -23.37 48.60
N PRO A 15 10.75 -23.68 48.49
CA PRO A 15 9.78 -23.35 49.51
C PRO A 15 10.04 -24.13 50.81
N ASP A 16 9.76 -23.53 51.97
CA ASP A 16 10.06 -24.10 53.31
C ASP A 16 9.49 -25.51 53.53
N TRP A 17 8.32 -25.80 52.93
CA TRP A 17 7.69 -27.12 53.04
C TRP A 17 8.46 -28.24 52.32
N MET A 18 9.32 -27.88 51.35
CA MET A 18 10.18 -28.84 50.63
C MET A 18 11.53 -29.05 51.30
N LEU A 19 11.93 -28.24 52.30
CA LEU A 19 13.22 -28.37 52.98
C LEU A 19 13.38 -29.75 53.65
N GLY A 20 12.29 -30.30 54.17
CA GLY A 20 12.31 -31.66 54.76
C GLY A 20 12.58 -32.77 53.75
N VAL A 21 12.01 -32.65 52.56
CA VAL A 21 12.26 -33.56 51.42
C VAL A 21 13.68 -33.38 50.89
N TRP A 22 14.14 -32.13 50.80
CA TRP A 22 15.53 -31.82 50.41
C TRP A 22 16.53 -32.49 51.38
N ALA A 23 16.33 -32.40 52.71
CA ALA A 23 17.21 -32.96 53.70
C ALA A 23 17.33 -34.48 53.57
N LEU A 24 16.23 -35.20 53.24
CA LEU A 24 16.23 -36.66 53.08
C LEU A 24 17.07 -37.12 51.86
N PHE A 25 17.19 -36.31 50.82
CA PHE A 25 17.89 -36.68 49.60
C PHE A 25 19.20 -35.91 49.37
N ALA A 26 19.55 -34.97 50.28
CA ALA A 26 20.78 -34.16 50.16
C ALA A 26 22.06 -35.05 50.20
N GLU A 27 21.99 -36.21 50.79
CA GLU A 27 23.08 -37.18 50.79
C GLU A 27 23.21 -37.93 49.44
N HIS A 28 22.17 -37.88 48.58
CA HIS A 28 22.12 -38.59 47.31
C HIS A 28 21.76 -37.65 46.16
N PRO A 29 22.63 -36.71 45.73
CA PRO A 29 22.33 -35.65 44.78
C PRO A 29 21.86 -36.16 43.41
N PHE A 30 22.35 -37.32 42.97
CA PHE A 30 21.89 -37.94 41.71
C PHE A 30 20.45 -38.44 41.79
N VAL A 31 20.03 -38.98 42.98
CA VAL A 31 18.65 -39.39 43.18
C VAL A 31 17.73 -38.17 43.22
N LEU A 32 18.14 -37.12 43.90
CA LEU A 32 17.40 -35.85 43.95
C LEU A 32 17.24 -35.24 42.56
N ALA A 33 18.29 -35.13 41.79
CA ALA A 33 18.26 -34.66 40.41
C ALA A 33 17.29 -35.49 39.55
N SER A 34 17.35 -36.80 39.67
CA SER A 34 16.45 -37.71 38.94
C SER A 34 14.98 -37.51 39.34
N LEU A 35 14.69 -37.33 40.63
CA LEU A 35 13.33 -37.02 41.10
C LEU A 35 12.82 -35.69 40.61
N ILE A 36 13.65 -34.65 40.56
CA ILE A 36 13.31 -33.34 40.01
C ILE A 36 12.96 -33.46 38.52
N VAL A 37 13.77 -34.18 37.73
CA VAL A 37 13.50 -34.37 36.29
C VAL A 37 12.24 -35.20 36.06
N LEU A 38 12.06 -36.29 36.78
CA LEU A 38 10.87 -37.15 36.67
C LEU A 38 9.59 -36.42 37.12
N GLY A 39 9.67 -35.73 38.27
CA GLY A 39 8.56 -34.93 38.79
C GLY A 39 8.20 -33.76 37.87
N GLY A 40 9.20 -33.01 37.39
CA GLY A 40 9.03 -31.94 36.46
C GLY A 40 8.54 -32.41 35.09
N GLY A 41 9.05 -33.53 34.59
CA GLY A 41 8.57 -34.19 33.38
C GLY A 41 7.11 -34.64 33.50
N GLY A 42 6.75 -35.26 34.62
CA GLY A 42 5.36 -35.63 34.94
C GLY A 42 4.45 -34.41 35.01
N PHE A 43 4.90 -33.34 35.66
CA PHE A 43 4.14 -32.07 35.72
C PHE A 43 4.03 -31.41 34.36
N ALA A 44 5.06 -31.44 33.52
CA ALA A 44 5.02 -30.93 32.14
C ALA A 44 3.98 -31.67 31.30
N VAL A 45 3.90 -33.01 31.42
CA VAL A 45 2.87 -33.81 30.73
C VAL A 45 1.47 -33.46 31.23
N LEU A 46 1.28 -33.37 32.57
CA LEU A 46 0.00 -32.97 33.13
C LEU A 46 -0.43 -31.56 32.68
N ALA A 47 0.48 -30.61 32.73
CA ALA A 47 0.22 -29.24 32.24
C ALA A 47 -0.17 -29.24 30.76
N ARG A 48 0.54 -30.00 29.92
CA ARG A 48 0.19 -30.17 28.51
C ARG A 48 -1.20 -30.74 28.31
N VAL A 49 -1.53 -31.83 29.04
CA VAL A 49 -2.85 -32.46 28.94
C VAL A 49 -3.95 -31.50 29.42
N PHE A 50 -3.70 -30.78 30.50
CA PHE A 50 -4.64 -29.78 31.03
C PHE A 50 -4.91 -28.67 30.02
N VAL A 51 -3.84 -28.05 29.48
CA VAL A 51 -3.98 -26.97 28.44
C VAL A 51 -4.68 -27.50 27.20
N LEU A 52 -4.36 -28.73 26.76
CA LEU A 52 -5.05 -29.34 25.63
C LEU A 52 -6.53 -29.59 25.93
N PHE A 53 -6.85 -30.16 27.08
CA PHE A 53 -8.24 -30.49 27.43
C PHE A 53 -9.12 -29.24 27.52
N TRP A 54 -8.68 -28.22 28.25
CA TRP A 54 -9.43 -26.97 28.41
C TRP A 54 -9.35 -26.09 27.18
N GLY A 55 -8.18 -25.96 26.57
CA GLY A 55 -7.97 -25.14 25.40
C GLY A 55 -8.73 -25.65 24.17
N LEU A 56 -8.73 -26.96 23.92
CA LEU A 56 -9.50 -27.53 22.80
C LEU A 56 -11.01 -27.46 23.06
N LYS A 57 -11.47 -27.51 24.31
CA LYS A 57 -12.89 -27.32 24.63
C LYS A 57 -13.36 -25.91 24.34
N VAL A 58 -12.48 -24.91 24.49
CA VAL A 58 -12.75 -23.51 24.14
C VAL A 58 -12.59 -23.30 22.60
N ALA A 59 -11.51 -23.81 22.01
CA ALA A 59 -11.23 -23.68 20.57
C ALA A 59 -12.29 -24.32 19.70
N ARG A 60 -12.94 -25.41 20.13
CA ARG A 60 -14.05 -26.05 19.41
C ARG A 60 -15.34 -25.20 19.36
N ARG A 61 -15.39 -24.09 20.09
CA ARG A 61 -16.50 -23.11 20.01
C ARG A 61 -16.29 -22.07 18.89
N THR A 62 -15.10 -22.01 18.35
CA THR A 62 -14.72 -21.15 17.23
C THR A 62 -14.71 -21.95 15.93
N ALA A 63 -15.02 -21.30 14.80
CA ALA A 63 -15.22 -21.95 13.51
C ALA A 63 -13.92 -22.26 12.73
N THR A 64 -12.74 -22.11 13.36
CA THR A 64 -11.44 -22.20 12.66
C THR A 64 -10.52 -23.26 13.25
N ASP A 65 -9.92 -24.09 12.39
CA ASP A 65 -8.87 -25.06 12.78
C ASP A 65 -7.59 -24.38 13.32
N LEU A 66 -7.46 -23.07 13.13
CA LEU A 66 -6.29 -22.29 13.54
C LEU A 66 -6.19 -22.19 15.07
N ASP A 67 -7.32 -22.05 15.74
CA ASP A 67 -7.38 -21.97 17.20
C ASP A 67 -6.93 -23.29 17.86
N GLU A 68 -7.24 -24.43 17.23
CA GLU A 68 -6.74 -25.73 17.69
C GLU A 68 -5.22 -25.83 17.57
N LYS A 69 -4.65 -25.34 16.45
CA LYS A 69 -3.18 -25.31 16.26
C LYS A 69 -2.49 -24.41 17.27
N LEU A 70 -3.07 -23.22 17.57
CA LEU A 70 -2.55 -22.32 18.62
C LEU A 70 -2.56 -22.96 20.00
N VAL A 71 -3.66 -23.63 20.37
CA VAL A 71 -3.76 -24.34 21.66
C VAL A 71 -2.72 -25.46 21.76
N ARG A 72 -2.54 -26.23 20.68
CA ARG A 72 -1.52 -27.31 20.63
C ARG A 72 -0.09 -26.74 20.78
N LEU A 73 0.20 -25.64 20.11
CA LEU A 73 1.48 -24.96 20.20
C LEU A 73 1.71 -24.41 21.61
N GLY A 74 0.73 -23.73 22.20
CA GLY A 74 0.80 -23.19 23.54
C GLY A 74 0.99 -24.29 24.60
N ALA A 75 0.28 -25.43 24.46
CA ALA A 75 0.44 -26.58 25.32
C ALA A 75 1.85 -27.21 25.23
N PHE A 76 2.42 -27.25 24.02
CA PHE A 76 3.79 -27.72 23.82
C PHE A 76 4.81 -26.77 24.45
N VAL A 77 4.65 -25.45 24.26
CA VAL A 77 5.53 -24.41 24.83
C VAL A 77 5.50 -24.48 26.37
N ALA A 78 4.31 -24.56 26.98
CA ALA A 78 4.17 -24.67 28.43
C ALA A 78 4.90 -25.90 28.98
N ALA A 79 4.69 -27.08 28.39
CA ALA A 79 5.37 -28.31 28.78
C ALA A 79 6.90 -28.20 28.57
N LEU A 80 7.35 -27.57 27.48
CA LEU A 80 8.76 -27.37 27.21
C LEU A 80 9.41 -26.51 28.30
N PHE A 81 8.82 -25.38 28.67
CA PHE A 81 9.35 -24.50 29.72
C PHE A 81 9.43 -25.22 31.08
N ILE A 82 8.39 -25.95 31.46
CA ILE A 82 8.38 -26.71 32.72
C ILE A 82 9.51 -27.75 32.73
N LEU A 83 9.67 -28.50 31.63
CA LEU A 83 10.72 -29.51 31.50
C LEU A 83 12.11 -28.88 31.62
N TYR A 84 12.37 -27.77 30.93
CA TYR A 84 13.68 -27.12 30.99
C TYR A 84 13.97 -26.46 32.33
N LEU A 85 12.95 -25.89 33.01
CA LEU A 85 13.10 -25.41 34.39
C LEU A 85 13.47 -26.52 35.36
N SER A 86 12.85 -27.70 35.21
CA SER A 86 13.20 -28.87 36.05
C SER A 86 14.59 -29.40 35.73
N LEU A 87 15.01 -29.42 34.47
CA LEU A 87 16.37 -29.79 34.07
C LEU A 87 17.41 -28.81 34.65
N MET A 88 17.16 -27.50 34.57
CA MET A 88 18.04 -26.51 35.17
C MET A 88 18.16 -26.66 36.69
N ALA A 89 17.01 -26.87 37.36
CA ALA A 89 16.99 -27.14 38.76
C ALA A 89 17.80 -28.42 39.13
N ALA A 90 17.63 -29.47 38.34
CA ALA A 90 18.37 -30.75 38.55
C ALA A 90 19.87 -30.56 38.36
N VAL A 91 20.31 -29.80 37.34
CA VAL A 91 21.75 -29.50 37.11
C VAL A 91 22.36 -28.80 38.30
N GLN A 92 21.64 -27.91 39.00
CA GLN A 92 22.13 -27.18 40.19
C GLN A 92 22.25 -28.05 41.43
N THR A 93 21.54 -29.21 41.50
CA THR A 93 21.62 -30.13 42.61
C THR A 93 22.78 -31.12 42.52
N LEU A 94 23.39 -31.21 41.32
CA LEU A 94 24.47 -32.15 41.07
C LEU A 94 25.80 -31.66 41.69
N PRO A 95 26.63 -32.55 42.29
CA PRO A 95 27.88 -32.17 42.93
C PRO A 95 29.02 -31.96 41.93
N PHE A 96 28.73 -31.23 40.86
CA PHE A 96 29.75 -30.87 39.85
C PHE A 96 30.46 -29.58 40.24
N GLY A 97 31.72 -29.44 39.86
CA GLY A 97 32.41 -28.17 40.02
C GLY A 97 31.77 -27.07 39.15
N GLU A 98 31.95 -25.79 39.52
CA GLU A 98 31.33 -24.61 38.90
C GLU A 98 31.43 -24.62 37.37
N ARG A 99 32.60 -25.03 36.80
CA ARG A 99 32.77 -25.10 35.34
C ARG A 99 31.86 -26.13 34.68
N ALA A 100 31.74 -27.32 35.28
CA ALA A 100 30.90 -28.37 34.70
C ALA A 100 29.41 -27.99 34.79
N THR A 101 28.99 -27.40 35.90
CA THR A 101 27.62 -26.91 36.08
C THR A 101 27.29 -25.82 35.07
N THR A 102 28.20 -24.87 34.84
CA THR A 102 28.04 -23.82 33.83
C THR A 102 27.88 -24.42 32.45
N VAL A 103 28.78 -25.34 32.05
CA VAL A 103 28.69 -25.96 30.69
C VAL A 103 27.41 -26.78 30.54
N LEU A 104 27.01 -27.56 31.56
CA LEU A 104 25.74 -28.29 31.50
C LEU A 104 24.54 -27.37 31.37
N THR A 105 24.52 -26.27 32.12
CA THR A 105 23.47 -25.24 31.99
C THR A 105 23.44 -24.61 30.56
N GLN A 106 24.60 -24.25 30.03
CA GLN A 106 24.71 -23.75 28.66
C GLN A 106 24.19 -24.74 27.61
N VAL A 107 24.51 -26.03 27.77
CA VAL A 107 24.01 -27.10 26.89
C VAL A 107 22.48 -27.20 26.99
N VAL A 108 21.92 -27.25 28.21
CA VAL A 108 20.47 -27.33 28.43
C VAL A 108 19.75 -26.14 27.79
N VAL A 109 20.26 -24.92 28.04
CA VAL A 109 19.67 -23.68 27.46
C VAL A 109 19.82 -23.66 25.94
N SER A 110 20.94 -24.17 25.40
CA SER A 110 21.13 -24.27 23.94
C SER A 110 20.09 -25.19 23.29
N PHE A 111 19.79 -26.33 23.90
CA PHE A 111 18.72 -27.20 23.43
C PHE A 111 17.34 -26.54 23.51
N LEU A 112 17.07 -25.73 24.56
CA LEU A 112 15.86 -24.94 24.64
C LEU A 112 15.75 -23.98 23.49
N VAL A 113 16.81 -23.22 23.16
CA VAL A 113 16.84 -22.28 22.01
C VAL A 113 16.56 -23.02 20.69
N LEU A 114 17.17 -24.20 20.49
CA LEU A 114 16.91 -25.00 19.28
C LEU A 114 15.44 -25.45 19.17
N GLN A 115 14.80 -25.80 20.32
CA GLN A 115 13.37 -26.10 20.30
C GLN A 115 12.50 -24.86 20.08
N LEU A 116 12.93 -23.71 20.61
CA LEU A 116 12.24 -22.42 20.37
C LEU A 116 12.28 -21.98 18.89
N ILE A 117 13.32 -22.36 18.13
CA ILE A 117 13.31 -22.16 16.66
C ILE A 117 12.11 -22.89 16.04
N ARG A 118 11.91 -24.17 16.36
CA ARG A 118 10.76 -24.94 15.84
C ARG A 118 9.42 -24.31 16.24
N VAL A 119 9.31 -23.88 17.49
CA VAL A 119 8.12 -23.19 18.00
C VAL A 119 7.90 -21.88 17.24
N GLY A 120 8.94 -21.09 17.05
CA GLY A 120 8.89 -19.81 16.33
C GLY A 120 8.45 -19.99 14.86
N LEU A 121 9.02 -20.98 14.17
CA LEU A 121 8.62 -21.31 12.80
C LEU A 121 7.15 -21.75 12.72
N GLN A 122 6.70 -22.62 13.62
CA GLN A 122 5.30 -23.03 13.66
C GLN A 122 4.38 -21.86 14.00
N ALA A 123 4.76 -20.99 14.94
CA ALA A 123 4.01 -19.79 15.29
C ALA A 123 3.91 -18.82 14.11
N SER A 124 5.00 -18.62 13.35
CA SER A 124 5.02 -17.82 12.14
C SER A 124 4.03 -18.35 11.09
N HIS A 125 4.08 -19.64 10.78
CA HIS A 125 3.14 -20.27 9.85
C HIS A 125 1.68 -20.12 10.28
N ILE A 126 1.37 -20.33 11.56
CA ILE A 126 0.01 -20.16 12.09
C ILE A 126 -0.40 -18.68 12.01
N GLY A 127 0.48 -17.75 12.38
CA GLY A 127 0.24 -16.32 12.31
C GLY A 127 -0.06 -15.84 10.90
N LEU A 128 0.74 -16.27 9.92
CA LEU A 128 0.52 -15.96 8.50
C LEU A 128 -0.79 -16.57 7.98
N ALA A 129 -1.15 -17.79 8.42
CA ALA A 129 -2.42 -18.41 8.07
C ALA A 129 -3.62 -17.64 8.66
N ILE A 130 -3.52 -17.13 9.90
CA ILE A 130 -4.57 -16.28 10.50
C ILE A 130 -4.72 -14.98 9.72
N LEU A 131 -3.59 -14.33 9.36
CA LEU A 131 -3.59 -13.10 8.58
C LEU A 131 -4.22 -13.31 7.18
N SER A 132 -3.91 -14.43 6.53
CA SER A 132 -4.48 -14.77 5.22
C SER A 132 -5.99 -15.03 5.30
N TYR A 133 -6.49 -15.58 6.40
CA TYR A 133 -7.92 -15.80 6.62
C TYR A 133 -8.68 -14.46 6.81
N ALA A 134 -8.02 -13.45 7.38
CA ALA A 134 -8.55 -12.10 7.55
C ALA A 134 -8.42 -11.22 6.29
N ARG A 135 -8.52 -11.79 5.07
CA ARG A 135 -8.30 -11.14 3.76
C ARG A 135 -9.01 -9.78 3.60
N HIS A 136 -10.21 -9.63 4.16
CA HIS A 136 -10.97 -8.38 4.08
C HIS A 136 -10.31 -7.21 4.82
N ARG A 137 -9.46 -7.48 5.81
CA ARG A 137 -8.73 -6.46 6.59
C ARG A 137 -7.28 -6.26 6.16
N PHE A 138 -6.65 -7.30 5.58
CA PHE A 138 -5.22 -7.28 5.23
C PHE A 138 -4.99 -7.79 3.79
N PRO A 139 -5.27 -6.97 2.76
CA PRO A 139 -5.12 -7.38 1.36
C PRO A 139 -3.67 -7.63 0.92
N ILE A 140 -2.68 -7.32 1.79
CA ILE A 140 -1.24 -7.55 1.51
C ILE A 140 -0.87 -9.03 1.63
N VAL A 141 -1.55 -9.78 2.53
CA VAL A 141 -1.24 -11.18 2.80
C VAL A 141 -2.14 -12.07 1.94
N GLU A 142 -1.77 -12.18 0.66
CA GLU A 142 -2.37 -13.14 -0.27
C GLU A 142 -1.57 -14.46 -0.25
N GLU A 143 -2.17 -15.55 -0.70
CA GLU A 143 -1.49 -16.85 -0.80
C GLU A 143 -0.16 -16.78 -1.57
N ARG A 144 -0.05 -15.86 -2.52
CA ARG A 144 1.15 -15.62 -3.32
C ARG A 144 2.28 -14.93 -2.57
N THR A 145 1.96 -14.15 -1.52
CA THR A 145 2.95 -13.39 -0.73
C THR A 145 3.38 -14.10 0.55
N ILE A 146 2.61 -15.09 1.03
CA ILE A 146 2.94 -15.88 2.22
C ILE A 146 4.36 -16.45 2.19
N PRO A 147 4.88 -17.04 1.09
CA PRO A 147 6.23 -17.60 1.07
C PRO A 147 7.33 -16.58 1.35
N VAL A 148 7.11 -15.32 0.94
CA VAL A 148 8.08 -14.23 1.17
C VAL A 148 8.11 -13.85 2.65
N PHE A 149 6.94 -13.69 3.28
CA PHE A 149 6.85 -13.41 4.72
C PHE A 149 7.41 -14.55 5.57
N ASP A 150 7.16 -15.79 5.15
CA ASP A 150 7.68 -16.98 5.82
C ASP A 150 9.21 -17.06 5.74
N LEU A 151 9.79 -16.76 4.57
CA LEU A 151 11.24 -16.67 4.40
C LEU A 151 11.84 -15.61 5.32
N VAL A 152 11.26 -14.40 5.35
CA VAL A 152 11.73 -13.31 6.23
C VAL A 152 11.63 -13.71 7.70
N ALA A 153 10.49 -14.28 8.13
CA ALA A 153 10.30 -14.75 9.49
C ALA A 153 11.32 -15.85 9.83
N THR A 154 11.56 -16.79 8.94
CA THR A 154 12.55 -17.86 9.14
C THR A 154 13.95 -17.30 9.33
N VAL A 155 14.38 -16.38 8.44
CA VAL A 155 15.70 -15.75 8.55
C VAL A 155 15.84 -15.00 9.87
N MET A 156 14.82 -14.25 10.29
CA MET A 156 14.83 -13.51 11.55
C MET A 156 14.87 -14.43 12.77
N ILE A 157 14.08 -15.51 12.79
CA ILE A 157 14.04 -16.47 13.90
C ILE A 157 15.40 -17.15 14.04
N VAL A 158 16.00 -17.59 12.91
CA VAL A 158 17.31 -18.25 12.93
C VAL A 158 18.41 -17.29 13.35
N ALA A 159 18.39 -16.03 12.87
CA ALA A 159 19.38 -15.02 13.26
C ALA A 159 19.32 -14.68 14.76
N ILE A 160 18.11 -14.50 15.30
CA ILE A 160 17.90 -14.27 16.75
C ILE A 160 18.38 -15.45 17.57
N ALA A 161 18.05 -16.67 17.13
CA ALA A 161 18.49 -17.89 17.83
C ALA A 161 20.01 -18.08 17.77
N ALA A 162 20.64 -17.81 16.63
CA ALA A 162 22.10 -17.84 16.48
C ALA A 162 22.78 -16.85 17.44
N TYR A 163 22.25 -15.60 17.48
CA TYR A 163 22.73 -14.59 18.43
C TYR A 163 22.56 -15.03 19.88
N ALA A 164 21.40 -15.59 20.25
CA ALA A 164 21.17 -16.11 21.59
C ALA A 164 22.15 -17.23 21.96
N LEU A 165 22.46 -18.13 21.03
CA LEU A 165 23.45 -19.19 21.24
C LEU A 165 24.85 -18.63 21.49
N LEU A 166 25.28 -17.63 20.71
CA LEU A 166 26.56 -16.95 20.93
C LEU A 166 26.65 -16.34 22.35
N GLN A 167 25.57 -15.67 22.79
CA GLN A 167 25.49 -15.10 24.16
C GLN A 167 25.52 -16.17 25.26
N ILE A 168 24.83 -17.29 25.08
CA ILE A 168 24.84 -18.42 26.06
C ILE A 168 26.25 -18.97 26.25
N TRP A 169 27.03 -19.04 25.19
CA TRP A 169 28.41 -19.54 25.20
C TRP A 169 29.44 -18.46 25.51
N ASN A 170 29.00 -17.24 25.88
CA ASN A 170 29.86 -16.06 26.11
C ASN A 170 30.82 -15.77 24.95
N ILE A 171 30.38 -16.03 23.71
CA ILE A 171 31.13 -15.70 22.51
C ILE A 171 30.82 -14.25 22.14
N ASP A 172 31.84 -13.43 21.95
CA ASP A 172 31.68 -12.05 21.52
C ASP A 172 31.06 -11.99 20.12
N ALA A 173 29.82 -11.53 20.06
CA ALA A 173 29.04 -11.40 18.84
C ALA A 173 29.24 -10.06 18.13
N THR A 174 30.11 -9.15 18.64
CA THR A 174 30.26 -7.78 18.14
C THR A 174 30.62 -7.75 16.65
N ALA A 175 31.59 -8.57 16.24
CA ALA A 175 32.00 -8.63 14.82
C ALA A 175 30.87 -9.18 13.91
N TRP A 176 30.11 -10.15 14.42
CA TRP A 176 28.93 -10.69 13.71
C TRP A 176 27.83 -9.66 13.57
N LEU A 177 27.52 -8.91 14.64
CA LEU A 177 26.53 -7.82 14.61
C LEU A 177 26.96 -6.70 13.66
N ALA A 178 28.24 -6.33 13.68
CA ALA A 178 28.76 -5.33 12.75
C ALA A 178 28.60 -5.78 11.28
N SER A 179 28.96 -7.03 10.97
CA SER A 179 28.79 -7.61 9.64
C SER A 179 27.30 -7.69 9.24
N ALA A 180 26.43 -8.16 10.15
CA ALA A 180 24.98 -8.20 9.92
C ALA A 180 24.40 -6.79 9.71
N GLY A 181 24.94 -5.77 10.40
CA GLY A 181 24.59 -4.37 10.21
C GLY A 181 24.89 -3.88 8.78
N VAL A 182 26.09 -4.19 8.26
CA VAL A 182 26.44 -3.86 6.85
C VAL A 182 25.49 -4.54 5.86
N VAL A 183 25.23 -5.84 6.06
CA VAL A 183 24.26 -6.58 5.23
C VAL A 183 22.86 -5.96 5.35
N GLY A 184 22.44 -5.59 6.57
CA GLY A 184 21.15 -4.92 6.82
C GLY A 184 21.02 -3.60 6.08
N ILE A 185 22.07 -2.79 6.04
CA ILE A 185 22.11 -1.55 5.25
C ILE A 185 21.95 -1.86 3.76
N ALA A 186 22.71 -2.83 3.23
CA ALA A 186 22.63 -3.21 1.82
C ALA A 186 21.20 -3.69 1.44
N VAL A 187 20.58 -4.55 2.27
CA VAL A 187 19.19 -5.00 2.10
C VAL A 187 18.21 -3.84 2.22
N GLY A 188 18.44 -2.91 3.16
CA GLY A 188 17.62 -1.71 3.32
C GLY A 188 17.62 -0.83 2.06
N PHE A 189 18.80 -0.61 1.46
CA PHE A 189 18.90 0.11 0.19
C PHE A 189 18.20 -0.63 -0.96
N ALA A 190 18.34 -1.95 -1.04
CA ALA A 190 17.64 -2.74 -2.05
C ALA A 190 16.11 -2.71 -1.88
N ALA A 191 15.61 -2.61 -0.66
CA ALA A 191 14.19 -2.56 -0.35
C ALA A 191 13.57 -1.14 -0.38
N LYS A 192 14.38 -0.09 -0.53
CA LYS A 192 13.97 1.32 -0.41
C LYS A 192 12.76 1.66 -1.28
N ASP A 193 12.80 1.30 -2.56
CA ASP A 193 11.74 1.66 -3.50
C ASP A 193 10.43 0.90 -3.20
N THR A 194 10.53 -0.32 -2.72
CA THR A 194 9.36 -1.10 -2.29
C THR A 194 8.70 -0.46 -1.07
N LEU A 195 9.50 -0.07 -0.07
CA LEU A 195 9.02 0.64 1.11
C LEU A 195 8.42 2.00 0.74
N ALA A 196 9.07 2.75 -0.13
CA ALA A 196 8.57 4.04 -0.60
C ALA A 196 7.18 3.92 -1.23
N ASN A 197 6.96 2.89 -2.06
CA ASN A 197 5.65 2.63 -2.66
C ASN A 197 4.58 2.24 -1.62
N LEU A 198 4.94 1.45 -0.62
CA LEU A 198 4.03 1.06 0.46
C LEU A 198 3.61 2.26 1.31
N PHE A 199 4.56 3.09 1.74
CA PHE A 199 4.28 4.30 2.52
C PHE A 199 3.47 5.31 1.71
N ALA A 200 3.85 5.55 0.44
CA ALA A 200 3.07 6.42 -0.43
C ALA A 200 1.63 5.92 -0.60
N GLY A 201 1.43 4.62 -0.81
CA GLY A 201 0.10 4.02 -0.89
C GLY A 201 -0.71 4.19 0.39
N PHE A 202 -0.07 4.02 1.54
CA PHE A 202 -0.71 4.27 2.84
C PHE A 202 -1.17 5.73 2.98
N PHE A 203 -0.31 6.71 2.64
CA PHE A 203 -0.67 8.12 2.71
C PHE A 203 -1.75 8.50 1.68
N ILE A 204 -1.71 7.96 0.46
CA ILE A 204 -2.76 8.19 -0.53
C ILE A 204 -4.13 7.70 0.00
N ILE A 205 -4.18 6.55 0.68
CA ILE A 205 -5.40 6.01 1.27
C ILE A 205 -5.84 6.82 2.49
N ALA A 206 -4.89 7.29 3.31
CA ALA A 206 -5.18 8.05 4.53
C ALA A 206 -5.66 9.48 4.25
N ASP A 207 -4.95 10.20 3.37
CA ASP A 207 -5.24 11.61 3.04
C ASP A 207 -6.26 11.76 1.92
N THR A 208 -6.48 10.69 1.14
CA THR A 208 -7.44 10.63 0.02
C THR A 208 -7.38 11.84 -0.93
N PRO A 209 -6.21 12.20 -1.49
CA PRO A 209 -6.11 13.28 -2.46
C PRO A 209 -6.93 13.00 -3.73
N TYR A 210 -7.15 11.75 -4.01
CA TYR A 210 -8.09 11.21 -4.99
C TYR A 210 -8.60 9.83 -4.52
N LYS A 211 -9.75 9.43 -5.00
CA LYS A 211 -10.40 8.16 -4.69
C LYS A 211 -10.78 7.41 -5.96
N VAL A 212 -11.17 6.16 -5.83
CA VAL A 212 -11.71 5.36 -6.94
C VAL A 212 -12.97 6.04 -7.50
N GLY A 213 -13.02 6.20 -8.82
CA GLY A 213 -14.04 6.93 -9.56
C GLY A 213 -13.66 8.39 -9.83
N ASP A 214 -12.61 8.94 -9.23
CA ASP A 214 -12.16 10.29 -9.55
C ASP A 214 -11.44 10.33 -10.91
N TYR A 215 -11.64 11.43 -11.63
CA TYR A 215 -10.97 11.69 -12.90
C TYR A 215 -9.76 12.59 -12.67
N VAL A 216 -8.58 12.07 -12.95
CA VAL A 216 -7.31 12.74 -12.66
C VAL A 216 -6.50 13.02 -13.92
N VAL A 217 -5.68 14.07 -13.86
CA VAL A 217 -4.69 14.41 -14.87
C VAL A 217 -3.33 14.42 -14.19
N LEU A 218 -2.40 13.64 -14.71
CA LEU A 218 -1.02 13.58 -14.25
C LEU A 218 -0.20 14.72 -14.89
N ASP A 219 0.94 15.04 -14.29
CA ASP A 219 1.87 16.03 -14.82
C ASP A 219 2.50 15.61 -16.17
N THR A 220 2.58 14.32 -16.41
CA THR A 220 3.00 13.71 -17.70
C THR A 220 1.97 13.90 -18.83
N GLY A 221 0.76 14.37 -18.48
CA GLY A 221 -0.32 14.67 -19.44
C GLY A 221 -1.36 13.57 -19.59
N GLU A 222 -1.11 12.37 -19.07
CA GLU A 222 -2.11 11.31 -19.08
C GLU A 222 -3.29 11.71 -18.20
N ARG A 223 -4.48 11.33 -18.66
CA ARG A 223 -5.71 11.59 -17.93
C ARG A 223 -6.67 10.42 -18.03
N GLY A 224 -7.35 10.14 -16.92
CA GLY A 224 -8.30 9.06 -16.87
C GLY A 224 -8.97 8.94 -15.51
N GLU A 225 -9.81 7.93 -15.39
CA GLU A 225 -10.52 7.59 -14.16
C GLU A 225 -9.68 6.66 -13.30
N VAL A 226 -9.61 6.93 -12.00
CA VAL A 226 -8.95 6.06 -11.02
C VAL A 226 -9.82 4.81 -10.80
N THR A 227 -9.40 3.67 -11.32
CA THR A 227 -10.14 2.41 -11.20
C THR A 227 -9.78 1.66 -9.92
N ARG A 228 -8.53 1.81 -9.45
CA ARG A 228 -8.08 1.13 -8.23
C ARG A 228 -6.92 1.89 -7.57
N VAL A 229 -7.00 2.06 -6.26
CA VAL A 229 -5.88 2.47 -5.42
C VAL A 229 -5.40 1.24 -4.67
N GLY A 230 -4.25 0.71 -5.07
CA GLY A 230 -3.62 -0.44 -4.41
C GLY A 230 -2.56 0.04 -3.41
N ILE A 231 -1.97 -0.92 -2.68
CA ILE A 231 -0.94 -0.63 -1.69
C ILE A 231 0.36 -0.14 -2.34
N ARG A 232 0.70 -0.67 -3.52
CA ARG A 232 1.94 -0.38 -4.23
C ARG A 232 1.75 0.51 -5.46
N SER A 233 0.57 0.49 -6.08
CA SER A 233 0.30 1.17 -7.34
C SER A 233 -1.15 1.61 -7.44
N THR A 234 -1.36 2.73 -8.11
CA THR A 234 -2.66 3.25 -8.52
C THR A 234 -2.89 2.91 -9.99
N ARG A 235 -4.13 2.55 -10.34
CA ARG A 235 -4.54 2.24 -11.70
C ARG A 235 -5.48 3.31 -12.22
N ILE A 236 -5.23 3.76 -13.42
CA ILE A 236 -5.98 4.81 -14.09
C ILE A 236 -6.41 4.27 -15.45
N LEU A 237 -7.70 4.34 -15.77
CA LEU A 237 -8.25 3.97 -17.07
C LEU A 237 -8.42 5.24 -17.92
N THR A 238 -7.75 5.28 -19.06
CA THR A 238 -7.88 6.37 -20.01
C THR A 238 -9.16 6.25 -20.83
N ARG A 239 -9.47 7.27 -21.63
CA ARG A 239 -10.61 7.23 -22.56
C ARG A 239 -10.45 6.24 -23.72
N ASP A 240 -9.23 5.83 -23.98
CA ASP A 240 -8.90 4.89 -25.05
C ASP A 240 -8.88 3.45 -24.51
N ASP A 241 -9.52 3.22 -23.33
CA ASP A 241 -9.58 1.94 -22.61
C ASP A 241 -8.20 1.37 -22.25
N ILE A 242 -7.19 2.25 -22.12
CA ILE A 242 -5.83 1.85 -21.73
C ILE A 242 -5.70 1.98 -20.21
N GLU A 243 -5.32 0.88 -19.53
CA GLU A 243 -5.01 0.90 -18.11
C GLU A 243 -3.56 1.36 -17.89
N ILE A 244 -3.39 2.49 -17.22
CA ILE A 244 -2.09 3.00 -16.78
C ILE A 244 -1.87 2.57 -15.34
N ILE A 245 -0.75 1.90 -15.07
CA ILE A 245 -0.36 1.47 -13.74
C ILE A 245 0.81 2.33 -13.26
N VAL A 246 0.53 3.19 -12.30
CA VAL A 246 1.53 4.12 -11.74
C VAL A 246 1.95 3.67 -10.34
N PRO A 247 3.25 3.48 -10.06
CA PRO A 247 3.74 3.23 -8.70
C PRO A 247 3.33 4.36 -7.75
N ASN A 248 2.91 4.01 -6.54
CA ASN A 248 2.41 5.02 -5.60
C ASN A 248 3.46 6.06 -5.20
N SER A 249 4.75 5.67 -5.15
CA SER A 249 5.84 6.62 -4.90
C SER A 249 5.94 7.70 -5.97
N GLN A 250 5.61 7.38 -7.22
CA GLN A 250 5.52 8.36 -8.30
C GLN A 250 4.26 9.22 -8.15
N MET A 251 3.10 8.59 -7.89
CA MET A 251 1.85 9.32 -7.65
C MET A 251 1.97 10.35 -6.52
N ALA A 252 2.68 10.02 -5.44
CA ALA A 252 2.92 10.93 -4.32
C ALA A 252 3.84 12.11 -4.67
N ASN A 253 4.71 11.96 -5.67
CA ASN A 253 5.63 12.99 -6.12
C ASN A 253 5.09 13.83 -7.29
N PHE A 254 4.08 13.33 -8.01
CA PHE A 254 3.46 14.02 -9.14
C PHE A 254 2.51 15.12 -8.66
N LYS A 255 2.43 16.19 -9.45
CA LYS A 255 1.30 17.10 -9.36
C LYS A 255 0.09 16.41 -9.98
N VAL A 256 -0.81 15.91 -9.16
CA VAL A 256 -2.08 15.33 -9.61
C VAL A 256 -3.14 16.41 -9.62
N VAL A 257 -3.76 16.64 -10.77
CA VAL A 257 -4.93 17.50 -10.90
C VAL A 257 -6.17 16.61 -10.84
N ASN A 258 -6.91 16.67 -9.74
CA ASN A 258 -8.16 15.95 -9.59
C ASN A 258 -9.31 16.81 -10.14
N GLU A 259 -9.83 16.45 -11.31
CA GLU A 259 -10.90 17.21 -11.99
C GLU A 259 -12.28 16.96 -11.37
N SER A 260 -12.47 15.88 -10.64
CA SER A 260 -13.73 15.52 -9.94
C SER A 260 -13.68 15.62 -8.42
N GLY A 261 -12.50 15.89 -7.85
CA GLY A 261 -12.29 15.94 -6.39
C GLY A 261 -12.66 17.26 -5.70
N GLY A 262 -13.28 18.23 -6.43
CA GLY A 262 -13.69 19.51 -5.87
C GLY A 262 -14.97 19.43 -5.02
N ARG A 263 -15.59 20.58 -4.75
CA ARG A 263 -16.91 20.65 -4.07
C ARG A 263 -18.02 19.98 -4.85
N SER A 264 -17.84 19.80 -6.14
CA SER A 264 -18.75 19.16 -7.09
C SER A 264 -17.93 18.40 -8.13
N THR A 265 -18.46 17.32 -8.64
CA THR A 265 -17.90 16.57 -9.77
C THR A 265 -18.00 17.32 -11.09
N LYS A 266 -18.83 18.39 -11.13
CA LYS A 266 -19.07 19.22 -12.31
C LYS A 266 -17.78 19.88 -12.78
N VAL A 267 -17.47 19.70 -14.06
CA VAL A 267 -16.32 20.34 -14.69
C VAL A 267 -16.77 21.36 -15.72
N ARG A 268 -16.09 22.50 -15.74
CA ARG A 268 -16.36 23.55 -16.72
C ARG A 268 -15.66 23.26 -18.05
N ILE A 269 -16.41 23.25 -19.12
CA ILE A 269 -15.89 23.21 -20.49
C ILE A 269 -15.94 24.61 -21.12
N ARG A 270 -15.09 24.82 -22.08
CA ARG A 270 -14.93 26.09 -22.79
C ARG A 270 -14.98 25.83 -24.28
N ILE A 271 -15.97 26.43 -24.93
CA ILE A 271 -16.17 26.34 -26.38
C ILE A 271 -15.81 27.67 -26.98
N LYS A 272 -14.76 27.71 -27.80
CA LYS A 272 -14.31 28.93 -28.48
C LYS A 272 -15.08 29.09 -29.79
N VAL A 273 -15.59 30.29 -30.02
CA VAL A 273 -16.38 30.64 -31.20
C VAL A 273 -15.92 31.99 -31.72
N GLY A 274 -15.57 32.06 -32.99
CA GLY A 274 -15.27 33.33 -33.70
C GLY A 274 -16.41 33.70 -34.64
N VAL A 275 -16.86 34.93 -34.60
CA VAL A 275 -17.89 35.48 -35.52
C VAL A 275 -17.38 36.72 -36.23
N ALA A 276 -18.00 37.08 -37.37
CA ALA A 276 -17.57 38.24 -38.17
C ALA A 276 -17.71 39.54 -37.38
N TYR A 277 -16.87 40.54 -37.68
CA TYR A 277 -16.84 41.84 -37.03
C TYR A 277 -18.17 42.64 -37.17
N GLY A 278 -19.01 42.34 -38.17
CA GLY A 278 -20.32 42.97 -38.37
C GLY A 278 -21.45 42.36 -37.51
N SER A 279 -21.16 41.35 -36.71
CA SER A 279 -22.18 40.66 -35.91
C SER A 279 -22.61 41.48 -34.68
N ASP A 280 -23.88 41.40 -34.33
CA ASP A 280 -24.41 41.96 -33.07
C ASP A 280 -23.92 41.12 -31.89
N VAL A 281 -23.11 41.73 -31.02
CA VAL A 281 -22.44 41.09 -29.88
C VAL A 281 -23.46 40.54 -28.89
N ASP A 282 -24.52 41.30 -28.59
CA ASP A 282 -25.53 40.88 -27.61
C ASP A 282 -26.37 39.72 -28.14
N HIS A 283 -26.70 39.77 -29.45
CA HIS A 283 -27.39 38.66 -30.11
C HIS A 283 -26.53 37.40 -30.13
N VAL A 284 -25.23 37.46 -30.41
CA VAL A 284 -24.32 36.31 -30.36
C VAL A 284 -24.26 35.71 -28.99
N VAL A 285 -24.16 36.52 -27.93
CA VAL A 285 -24.15 36.04 -26.54
C VAL A 285 -25.45 35.28 -26.24
N ALA A 286 -26.60 35.86 -26.59
CA ALA A 286 -27.90 35.24 -26.33
C ALA A 286 -28.03 33.87 -27.06
N VAL A 287 -27.62 33.80 -28.32
CA VAL A 287 -27.64 32.56 -29.12
C VAL A 287 -26.75 31.48 -28.53
N LEU A 288 -25.54 31.83 -28.12
CA LEU A 288 -24.61 30.87 -27.53
C LEU A 288 -25.11 30.32 -26.15
N GLU A 289 -25.69 31.19 -25.33
CA GLU A 289 -26.27 30.79 -24.04
C GLU A 289 -27.52 29.93 -24.22
N ASP A 290 -28.38 30.23 -25.19
CA ASP A 290 -29.57 29.45 -25.51
C ASP A 290 -29.20 28.04 -25.98
N VAL A 291 -28.23 27.88 -26.88
CA VAL A 291 -27.73 26.56 -27.32
C VAL A 291 -27.29 25.72 -26.11
N ALA A 292 -26.55 26.29 -25.17
CA ALA A 292 -26.09 25.57 -24.01
C ALA A 292 -27.23 25.25 -23.03
N GLN A 293 -28.24 26.14 -22.91
CA GLN A 293 -29.38 25.90 -22.03
C GLN A 293 -30.31 24.81 -22.54
N VAL A 294 -30.46 24.63 -23.82
CA VAL A 294 -31.31 23.59 -24.42
C VAL A 294 -30.63 22.23 -24.39
N HIS A 295 -29.29 22.17 -24.35
CA HIS A 295 -28.55 20.93 -24.41
C HIS A 295 -28.74 20.08 -23.14
N GLU A 296 -29.13 18.81 -23.30
CA GLU A 296 -29.49 17.91 -22.17
C GLU A 296 -28.34 17.59 -21.21
N SER A 297 -27.13 17.45 -21.74
CA SER A 297 -25.92 17.10 -20.97
C SER A 297 -25.23 18.29 -20.31
N VAL A 298 -25.73 19.51 -20.52
CA VAL A 298 -25.21 20.73 -19.89
C VAL A 298 -25.94 20.99 -18.57
N CYS A 299 -25.16 21.19 -17.50
CA CYS A 299 -25.74 21.49 -16.17
C CYS A 299 -26.50 22.83 -16.18
N ARG A 300 -27.66 22.87 -15.54
CA ARG A 300 -28.46 24.08 -15.35
C ARG A 300 -27.87 24.99 -14.26
N ASP A 301 -27.21 24.43 -13.28
CA ASP A 301 -26.51 25.12 -12.20
C ASP A 301 -25.07 24.57 -12.08
N PRO A 302 -24.05 25.43 -12.24
CA PRO A 302 -24.07 26.83 -12.65
C PRO A 302 -24.57 27.03 -14.08
N ALA A 303 -25.30 28.12 -14.32
CA ALA A 303 -25.83 28.43 -15.63
C ALA A 303 -24.69 28.70 -16.65
N ALA A 304 -24.91 28.30 -17.90
CA ALA A 304 -24.00 28.60 -18.99
C ALA A 304 -23.87 30.12 -19.24
N ARG A 305 -22.70 30.55 -19.65
CA ARG A 305 -22.39 31.97 -19.88
C ARG A 305 -21.50 32.12 -21.11
N ALA A 306 -21.89 32.99 -22.03
CA ALA A 306 -21.01 33.41 -23.10
C ALA A 306 -20.26 34.68 -22.71
N ARG A 307 -19.02 34.81 -23.15
CA ARG A 307 -18.16 35.97 -22.91
C ARG A 307 -17.37 36.29 -24.17
N MET A 308 -17.38 37.51 -24.58
CA MET A 308 -16.42 38.03 -25.53
C MET A 308 -15.03 38.05 -24.87
N ARG A 309 -14.01 37.57 -25.59
CA ARG A 309 -12.63 37.44 -25.06
C ARG A 309 -11.68 38.44 -25.67
N GLY A 310 -11.99 38.87 -26.87
CA GLY A 310 -11.12 39.80 -27.55
C GLY A 310 -11.51 40.01 -29.02
N PHE A 311 -10.68 40.80 -29.68
CA PHE A 311 -10.72 41.03 -31.12
C PHE A 311 -9.63 40.15 -31.73
N GLY A 312 -10.02 39.15 -32.52
CA GLY A 312 -9.10 38.29 -33.26
C GLY A 312 -8.70 38.94 -34.59
N ASP A 313 -7.75 38.33 -35.32
CA ASP A 313 -7.24 38.86 -36.59
C ASP A 313 -8.33 39.03 -37.67
N SER A 314 -9.38 38.19 -37.58
CA SER A 314 -10.49 38.22 -38.54
C SER A 314 -11.85 37.95 -37.89
N SER A 315 -11.92 37.87 -36.57
CA SER A 315 -13.14 37.52 -35.84
C SER A 315 -13.28 38.26 -34.53
N LEU A 316 -14.53 38.40 -34.07
CA LEU A 316 -14.83 38.68 -32.68
C LEU A 316 -14.81 37.34 -31.92
N ASP A 317 -13.92 37.23 -30.94
CA ASP A 317 -13.68 35.97 -30.22
C ASP A 317 -14.56 35.84 -28.98
N PHE A 318 -15.41 34.82 -28.97
CA PHE A 318 -16.28 34.46 -27.86
C PHE A 318 -15.87 33.13 -27.24
N GLU A 319 -16.22 32.96 -26.00
CA GLU A 319 -16.07 31.72 -25.26
C GLU A 319 -17.36 31.39 -24.51
N LEU A 320 -17.99 30.27 -24.88
CA LEU A 320 -19.11 29.72 -24.15
C LEU A 320 -18.56 28.86 -22.99
N LEU A 321 -18.94 29.21 -21.77
CA LEU A 321 -18.57 28.54 -20.52
C LEU A 321 -19.79 27.79 -20.02
N CYS A 322 -19.74 26.48 -20.01
CA CYS A 322 -20.80 25.62 -19.49
C CYS A 322 -20.20 24.49 -18.65
N TRP A 323 -21.04 23.81 -17.91
CA TRP A 323 -20.63 22.74 -16.99
C TRP A 323 -21.27 21.42 -17.41
N VAL A 324 -20.50 20.33 -17.26
CA VAL A 324 -20.95 18.96 -17.42
C VAL A 324 -20.81 18.22 -16.10
N GLU A 325 -21.64 17.22 -15.86
CA GLU A 325 -21.68 16.51 -14.58
C GLU A 325 -20.39 15.75 -14.28
N HIS A 326 -19.73 15.22 -15.31
CA HIS A 326 -18.50 14.43 -15.11
C HIS A 326 -17.44 14.76 -16.19
N PRO A 327 -16.13 14.79 -15.83
CA PRO A 327 -15.03 15.07 -16.77
C PRO A 327 -14.98 14.14 -17.99
N SER A 328 -15.43 12.88 -17.86
CA SER A 328 -15.48 11.93 -18.97
C SER A 328 -16.37 12.38 -20.12
N GLN A 329 -17.44 13.14 -19.83
CA GLN A 329 -18.40 13.64 -20.84
C GLN A 329 -17.86 14.81 -21.67
N ARG A 330 -16.78 15.47 -21.20
CA ARG A 330 -16.24 16.70 -21.80
C ARG A 330 -16.05 16.61 -23.33
N GLY A 331 -15.52 15.48 -23.83
CA GLY A 331 -15.24 15.33 -25.27
C GLY A 331 -16.53 15.26 -26.09
N LEU A 332 -17.46 14.42 -25.68
CA LEU A 332 -18.74 14.21 -26.37
C LEU A 332 -19.57 15.51 -26.36
N VAL A 333 -19.78 16.09 -25.19
CA VAL A 333 -20.59 17.31 -25.06
C VAL A 333 -19.96 18.49 -25.79
N SER A 334 -18.62 18.60 -25.82
CA SER A 334 -17.96 19.62 -26.60
C SER A 334 -18.23 19.46 -28.12
N HIS A 335 -18.18 18.22 -28.63
CA HIS A 335 -18.52 17.92 -30.01
C HIS A 335 -19.96 18.32 -30.35
N GLU A 336 -20.91 17.86 -29.52
CA GLU A 336 -22.34 18.15 -29.70
C GLU A 336 -22.61 19.66 -29.70
N LEU A 337 -22.04 20.41 -28.76
CA LEU A 337 -22.16 21.86 -28.67
C LEU A 337 -21.55 22.56 -29.90
N TYR A 338 -20.39 22.15 -30.40
CA TYR A 338 -19.84 22.71 -31.62
C TYR A 338 -20.77 22.51 -32.80
N MET A 339 -21.38 21.33 -32.91
CA MET A 339 -22.34 21.04 -33.99
C MET A 339 -23.61 21.91 -33.90
N ASP A 340 -24.15 22.04 -32.70
CA ASP A 340 -25.37 22.80 -32.46
C ASP A 340 -25.14 24.31 -32.59
N ILE A 341 -24.01 24.82 -32.10
CA ILE A 341 -23.59 26.21 -32.30
C ILE A 341 -23.46 26.49 -33.78
N HIS A 342 -22.79 25.64 -34.57
CA HIS A 342 -22.64 25.84 -36.00
C HIS A 342 -24.00 25.94 -36.73
N LYS A 343 -24.92 25.00 -36.41
CA LYS A 343 -26.28 25.02 -37.02
C LYS A 343 -27.05 26.27 -36.59
N ARG A 344 -26.96 26.65 -35.32
CA ARG A 344 -27.69 27.79 -34.79
C ARG A 344 -27.18 29.14 -35.35
N LEU A 345 -25.87 29.34 -35.40
CA LEU A 345 -25.27 30.54 -35.99
C LEU A 345 -25.70 30.68 -37.46
N ARG A 346 -25.71 29.61 -38.22
CA ARG A 346 -26.19 29.59 -39.59
C ARG A 346 -27.66 29.98 -39.74
N SER A 347 -28.54 29.47 -38.87
CA SER A 347 -29.96 29.79 -38.88
C SER A 347 -30.26 31.21 -38.46
N GLU A 348 -29.44 31.81 -37.59
CA GLU A 348 -29.54 33.22 -37.15
C GLU A 348 -28.82 34.19 -38.06
N GLY A 349 -28.21 33.75 -39.18
CA GLY A 349 -27.48 34.58 -40.12
C GLY A 349 -26.19 35.19 -39.58
N ILE A 350 -25.64 34.58 -38.48
CA ILE A 350 -24.36 35.00 -37.91
C ILE A 350 -23.23 34.31 -38.67
N GLU A 351 -22.37 35.12 -39.29
CA GLU A 351 -21.29 34.64 -40.16
C GLU A 351 -20.08 34.20 -39.31
N ILE A 352 -19.52 33.03 -39.65
CA ILE A 352 -18.21 32.56 -39.17
C ILE A 352 -17.20 33.00 -40.25
N PRO A 353 -16.32 33.98 -39.96
CA PRO A 353 -15.49 34.59 -41.01
C PRO A 353 -14.36 33.64 -41.44
N PHE A 354 -14.08 33.71 -42.75
CA PHE A 354 -12.82 33.21 -43.27
C PHE A 354 -11.69 34.21 -42.95
N PRO A 355 -10.41 33.82 -43.02
CA PRO A 355 -9.30 34.74 -42.82
C PRO A 355 -9.44 35.94 -43.81
N GLN A 356 -9.53 37.14 -43.25
CA GLN A 356 -9.66 38.39 -44.02
C GLN A 356 -8.27 39.00 -44.25
N ARG A 357 -8.02 39.53 -45.46
CA ARG A 357 -6.80 40.24 -45.79
C ARG A 357 -7.09 41.44 -46.67
N ASP A 358 -6.65 42.60 -46.25
CA ASP A 358 -6.64 43.80 -47.11
C ASP A 358 -5.44 43.72 -48.05
N VAL A 359 -5.70 43.66 -49.35
CA VAL A 359 -4.65 43.58 -50.33
C VAL A 359 -4.56 44.95 -51.08
N TRP A 360 -3.48 45.67 -50.83
CA TRP A 360 -3.17 46.91 -51.52
C TRP A 360 -2.33 46.62 -52.78
N MET A 361 -2.95 46.64 -53.93
CA MET A 361 -2.22 46.52 -55.20
C MET A 361 -1.60 47.86 -55.55
N ARG A 362 -0.28 47.99 -55.43
CA ARG A 362 0.47 49.14 -55.92
C ARG A 362 0.74 48.94 -57.43
N ARG A 363 0.30 49.90 -58.26
CA ARG A 363 0.75 49.93 -59.64
C ARG A 363 2.28 50.12 -59.64
N THR A 364 2.99 49.22 -60.31
CA THR A 364 4.43 49.39 -60.54
C THR A 364 4.59 50.48 -61.63
N PRO A 365 5.28 51.62 -61.36
CA PRO A 365 5.58 52.59 -62.39
C PRO A 365 6.53 51.91 -63.39
N GLY A 366 6.10 51.77 -64.67
CA GLY A 366 6.98 51.22 -65.71
C GLY A 366 6.39 50.18 -66.67
N LEU A 367 5.14 49.79 -66.53
CA LEU A 367 4.46 48.94 -67.52
C LEU A 367 3.38 49.72 -68.26
N GLU A 368 3.77 50.92 -68.83
CA GLU A 368 3.02 51.54 -69.88
C GLU A 368 3.67 51.04 -71.16
N GLY A 369 3.04 50.14 -71.88
CA GLY A 369 3.51 49.70 -73.20
C GLY A 369 2.78 48.43 -73.63
N GLY A 370 1.57 48.65 -74.15
CA GLY A 370 0.83 47.54 -74.76
C GLY A 370 -0.65 47.84 -74.89
N GLU A 371 -0.97 48.87 -75.75
CA GLU A 371 -2.26 48.92 -76.36
C GLU A 371 -2.48 47.62 -77.16
N ASP A 372 -3.41 46.80 -76.73
CA ASP A 372 -4.31 46.22 -77.74
C ASP A 372 -5.62 45.80 -77.08
N ALA A 373 -6.66 46.41 -77.49
CA ALA A 373 -8.02 46.22 -77.05
C ALA A 373 -8.62 44.98 -77.70
N GLY A 374 -8.53 43.89 -77.01
CA GLY A 374 -9.35 42.71 -77.29
C GLY A 374 -10.72 42.83 -76.64
N LYS A 375 -11.73 43.28 -77.31
CA LYS A 375 -13.15 43.10 -77.00
C LYS A 375 -13.43 41.59 -76.79
N VAL A 376 -13.63 41.15 -75.57
CA VAL A 376 -14.26 39.86 -75.33
C VAL A 376 -15.72 40.12 -75.03
N SER A 377 -16.55 39.83 -76.00
CA SER A 377 -17.99 39.69 -75.89
C SER A 377 -18.34 38.61 -74.94
N GLY A 378 -19.19 38.94 -73.97
CA GLY A 378 -19.71 37.94 -73.02
C GLY A 378 -20.63 36.92 -73.70
N PRO A 379 -20.75 35.69 -73.09
CA PRO A 379 -21.71 34.67 -73.55
C PRO A 379 -23.14 35.06 -73.16
N PRO A 380 -24.11 34.75 -73.99
CA PRO A 380 -25.53 34.96 -73.73
C PRO A 380 -26.08 33.74 -72.93
N GLY A 381 -27.00 33.94 -72.02
CA GLY A 381 -27.90 32.97 -71.48
C GLY A 381 -27.77 32.75 -69.97
#